data_941253fd26cd74e67a739421a4207dfc
#
_entry.id   941253fd26cd74e67a739421a4207dfc
#
_cell.length_a   1.000
_cell.length_b   1.000
_cell.length_c   1.000
_cell.angle_alpha   90.00
_cell.angle_beta   90.00
_cell.angle_gamma   90.00
#
_symmetry.space_group_name_H-M   'P 1'
#
loop_
_entity.id
_entity.type
_entity.pdbx_description
1 polymer ?
#
loop_
_entity_poly.entity_id
_entity_poly.type
_entity_poly.pdbx_seq_one_letter_code
_entity_poly.pdbx_strand_id
1 'polypeptide(L)'
;PMTLIFARDNSVAAIREALFARRSVAYSDNTLAGRKEYVEPLLRASVTAEKTGRTRKGKIEVALKNVSDIPYRFADPATNRLMVAAPLTTTYVWMDDAEMKHTWLVRNIYIRPDKHLEIQPLSLQR
;
A
#
# COMPACT_ATOMS: atom_id res chain seq x y z
N PRO A 1 7.78 -17.20 -6.80
CA PRO A 1 7.89 -16.08 -5.86
C PRO A 1 9.16 -15.28 -6.07
N MET A 2 9.07 -13.99 -5.83
CA MET A 2 10.18 -13.05 -5.98
C MET A 2 10.47 -12.41 -4.62
N THR A 3 11.74 -12.23 -4.29
CA THR A 3 12.14 -11.56 -3.06
C THR A 3 12.78 -10.21 -3.42
N LEU A 4 12.23 -9.13 -2.88
CA LEU A 4 12.79 -7.80 -3.02
C LEU A 4 13.76 -7.55 -1.86
N ILE A 5 14.96 -7.10 -2.16
CA ILE A 5 16.02 -6.93 -1.17
C ILE A 5 16.38 -5.45 -1.07
N PHE A 6 16.29 -4.91 0.14
CA PHE A 6 16.70 -3.53 0.43
C PHE A 6 18.16 -3.54 0.89
N ALA A 7 19.08 -3.30 -0.04
CA ALA A 7 20.51 -3.24 0.22
C ALA A 7 21.03 -1.82 -0.02
N ARG A 8 22.13 -1.46 0.67
CA ARG A 8 22.76 -0.14 0.51
C ARG A 8 23.34 0.07 -0.89
N ASP A 9 23.79 -1.00 -1.50
CA ASP A 9 24.29 -1.01 -2.87
C ASP A 9 24.10 -2.40 -3.47
N ASN A 10 24.56 -2.61 -4.70
CA ASN A 10 24.43 -3.88 -5.40
C ASN A 10 25.59 -4.84 -5.17
N SER A 11 26.47 -4.57 -4.20
CA SER A 11 27.56 -5.48 -3.90
C SER A 11 27.06 -6.76 -3.23
N VAL A 12 27.81 -7.85 -3.39
CA VAL A 12 27.49 -9.12 -2.74
C VAL A 12 27.47 -8.97 -1.22
N ALA A 13 28.38 -8.15 -0.66
CA ALA A 13 28.44 -7.91 0.77
C ALA A 13 27.18 -7.18 1.28
N ALA A 14 26.71 -6.16 0.56
CA ALA A 14 25.53 -5.41 0.94
C ALA A 14 24.26 -6.26 0.83
N ILE A 15 24.14 -7.10 -0.20
CA ILE A 15 23.02 -8.03 -0.37
C ILE A 15 23.00 -9.04 0.78
N ARG A 16 24.16 -9.59 1.14
CA ARG A 16 24.27 -10.51 2.27
C ARG A 16 23.85 -9.85 3.58
N GLU A 17 24.31 -8.61 3.81
CA GLU A 17 23.92 -7.85 4.98
C GLU A 17 22.40 -7.66 5.05
N ALA A 18 21.78 -7.31 3.92
CA ALA A 18 20.34 -7.10 3.86
C ALA A 18 19.57 -8.39 4.21
N LEU A 19 20.04 -9.54 3.71
CA LEU A 19 19.43 -10.84 4.01
C LEU A 19 19.53 -11.18 5.49
N PHE A 20 20.72 -11.02 6.09
CA PHE A 20 20.93 -11.29 7.51
C PHE A 20 20.12 -10.33 8.40
N ALA A 21 20.01 -9.08 8.00
CA ALA A 21 19.18 -8.10 8.70
C ALA A 21 17.68 -8.29 8.45
N ARG A 22 17.30 -9.26 7.62
CA ARG A 22 15.92 -9.52 7.20
C ARG A 22 15.28 -8.28 6.57
N ARG A 23 16.06 -7.50 5.83
CA ARG A 23 15.59 -6.35 5.08
C ARG A 23 15.14 -6.79 3.69
N SER A 24 14.17 -7.71 3.66
CA SER A 24 13.65 -8.27 2.41
C SER A 24 12.13 -8.30 2.44
N VAL A 25 11.53 -8.23 1.27
CA VAL A 25 10.09 -8.36 1.07
C VAL A 25 9.88 -9.45 0.02
N ALA A 26 9.04 -10.41 0.34
CA ALA A 26 8.64 -11.45 -0.60
C ALA A 26 7.49 -10.92 -1.46
N TYR A 27 7.54 -11.24 -2.76
CA TYR A 27 6.50 -10.87 -3.71
C TYR A 27 6.10 -12.08 -4.53
N SER A 28 4.79 -12.35 -4.59
CA SER A 28 4.23 -13.44 -5.39
C SER A 28 2.77 -13.15 -5.69
N ASP A 29 2.37 -13.25 -6.97
CA ASP A 29 0.98 -13.08 -7.40
C ASP A 29 0.33 -11.80 -6.88
N ASN A 30 1.04 -10.67 -7.02
CA ASN A 30 0.61 -9.35 -6.55
C ASN A 30 0.42 -9.28 -5.02
N THR A 31 1.06 -10.17 -4.28
CA THR A 31 1.04 -10.17 -2.82
C THR A 31 2.43 -9.88 -2.29
N LEU A 32 2.51 -8.93 -1.36
CA LEU A 32 3.73 -8.59 -0.66
C LEU A 32 3.68 -9.15 0.75
N ALA A 33 4.80 -9.67 1.23
CA ALA A 33 4.93 -10.13 2.61
C ALA A 33 6.29 -9.71 3.15
N GLY A 34 6.29 -9.06 4.31
CA GLY A 34 7.52 -8.60 4.94
C GLY A 34 7.21 -7.78 6.19
N ARG A 35 8.25 -7.37 6.88
CA ARG A 35 8.09 -6.53 8.06
C ARG A 35 7.43 -5.21 7.69
N LYS A 36 6.60 -4.69 8.57
CA LYS A 36 5.91 -3.42 8.40
C LYS A 36 6.87 -2.29 8.00
N GLU A 37 8.03 -2.23 8.65
CA GLU A 37 9.05 -1.20 8.41
C GLU A 37 9.60 -1.18 6.98
N TYR A 38 9.37 -2.26 6.21
CA TYR A 38 9.79 -2.36 4.81
C TYR A 38 8.63 -2.30 3.83
N VAL A 39 7.49 -2.93 4.14
CA VAL A 39 6.35 -2.92 3.22
C VAL A 39 5.57 -1.62 3.25
N GLU A 40 5.49 -0.94 4.40
CA GLU A 40 4.79 0.34 4.48
C GLU A 40 5.45 1.43 3.64
N PRO A 41 6.79 1.62 3.67
CA PRO A 41 7.44 2.56 2.76
C PRO A 41 7.24 2.24 1.28
N LEU A 42 7.16 0.97 0.91
CA LEU A 42 6.85 0.57 -0.47
C LEU A 42 5.46 1.04 -0.88
N LEU A 43 4.48 0.82 -0.03
CA LEU A 43 3.12 1.29 -0.29
C LEU A 43 3.09 2.81 -0.44
N ARG A 44 3.72 3.54 0.49
CA ARG A 44 3.75 5.00 0.48
C ARG A 44 4.49 5.58 -0.72
N ALA A 45 5.52 4.89 -1.20
CA ALA A 45 6.23 5.29 -2.40
C ALA A 45 5.41 5.01 -3.67
N SER A 46 4.52 4.02 -3.62
CA SER A 46 3.73 3.57 -4.77
C SER A 46 2.41 4.30 -4.92
N VAL A 47 1.71 4.55 -3.81
CA VAL A 47 0.32 5.04 -3.83
C VAL A 47 0.18 6.33 -3.04
N THR A 48 -0.45 7.32 -3.67
CA THR A 48 -0.90 8.54 -3.00
C THR A 48 -2.43 8.65 -3.12
N ALA A 49 -3.05 9.23 -2.10
CA ALA A 49 -4.49 9.50 -2.07
C ALA A 49 -4.67 11.00 -1.95
N GLU A 50 -5.27 11.64 -2.95
CA GLU A 50 -5.47 13.09 -2.97
C GLU A 50 -6.92 13.43 -3.22
N LYS A 51 -7.43 14.41 -2.46
CA LYS A 51 -8.76 14.96 -2.70
C LYS A 51 -8.72 15.80 -3.97
N THR A 52 -9.64 15.55 -4.90
CA THR A 52 -9.68 16.28 -6.17
C THR A 52 -10.40 17.62 -6.08
N GLY A 53 -11.12 17.87 -4.98
CA GLY A 53 -11.97 19.04 -4.82
C GLY A 53 -13.40 18.84 -5.30
N ARG A 54 -13.69 17.70 -5.93
CA ARG A 54 -15.04 17.39 -6.40
C ARG A 54 -15.84 16.73 -5.28
N THR A 55 -17.10 17.14 -5.17
CA THR A 55 -18.03 16.57 -4.18
C THR A 55 -19.30 16.10 -4.89
N ARG A 56 -19.95 15.10 -4.32
CA ARG A 56 -21.20 14.56 -4.85
C ARG A 56 -21.99 13.92 -3.71
N LYS A 57 -23.18 14.42 -3.45
CA LYS A 57 -24.10 13.87 -2.44
C LYS A 57 -23.43 13.68 -1.07
N GLY A 58 -22.65 14.66 -0.64
CA GLY A 58 -21.94 14.61 0.64
C GLY A 58 -20.66 13.79 0.63
N LYS A 59 -20.29 13.20 -0.50
CA LYS A 59 -19.05 12.44 -0.65
C LYS A 59 -17.99 13.27 -1.37
N ILE A 60 -16.73 12.97 -1.08
CA ILE A 60 -15.58 13.59 -1.74
C ILE A 60 -14.97 12.61 -2.72
N GLU A 61 -14.45 13.13 -3.81
CA GLU A 61 -13.70 12.34 -4.77
C GLU A 61 -12.23 12.30 -4.34
N VAL A 62 -11.68 11.10 -4.33
CA VAL A 62 -10.27 10.87 -3.98
C VAL A 62 -9.58 10.20 -5.17
N ALA A 63 -8.44 10.76 -5.58
CA ALA A 63 -7.61 10.18 -6.62
C ALA A 63 -6.55 9.28 -5.97
N LEU A 64 -6.62 7.99 -6.24
CA LEU A 64 -5.62 7.02 -5.83
C LEU A 64 -4.64 6.85 -6.98
N LYS A 65 -3.48 7.47 -6.86
CA LYS A 65 -2.44 7.38 -7.89
C LYS A 65 -1.45 6.30 -7.50
N ASN A 66 -1.30 5.30 -8.36
CA ASN A 66 -0.35 4.20 -8.18
C ASN A 66 0.68 4.23 -9.28
N VAL A 67 1.94 4.52 -8.92
CA VAL A 67 3.04 4.60 -9.88
C VAL A 67 3.80 3.29 -10.04
N SER A 68 3.40 2.25 -9.28
CA SER A 68 3.98 0.91 -9.37
C SER A 68 3.19 0.02 -10.31
N ASP A 69 3.74 -1.13 -10.62
CA ASP A 69 3.06 -2.16 -11.41
C ASP A 69 2.31 -3.18 -10.54
N ILE A 70 2.22 -2.92 -9.23
CA ILE A 70 1.51 -3.78 -8.28
C ILE A 70 0.16 -3.13 -7.95
N PRO A 71 -0.97 -3.83 -8.15
CA PRO A 71 -2.25 -3.32 -7.65
C PRO A 71 -2.28 -3.42 -6.13
N TYR A 72 -2.81 -2.39 -5.46
CA TYR A 72 -3.00 -2.42 -4.02
C TYR A 72 -4.48 -2.47 -3.70
N ARG A 73 -4.88 -3.45 -2.89
CA ARG A 73 -6.26 -3.72 -2.55
C ARG A 73 -6.52 -3.33 -1.10
N PHE A 74 -7.51 -2.45 -0.92
CA PHE A 74 -7.85 -1.92 0.40
C PHE A 74 -9.25 -2.39 0.80
N ALA A 75 -9.41 -2.75 2.06
CA ALA A 75 -10.70 -3.11 2.62
C ALA A 75 -10.94 -2.35 3.92
N ASP A 76 -12.12 -1.74 4.04
CA ASP A 76 -12.56 -1.09 5.27
C ASP A 76 -13.41 -2.07 6.06
N PRO A 77 -12.92 -2.61 7.19
CA PRO A 77 -13.70 -3.59 7.96
C PRO A 77 -14.94 -2.95 8.62
N ALA A 78 -14.98 -1.62 8.80
CA ALA A 78 -16.12 -0.95 9.37
C ALA A 78 -17.33 -0.89 8.42
N THR A 79 -17.08 -0.81 7.10
CA THR A 79 -18.13 -0.65 6.09
C THR A 79 -18.19 -1.79 5.07
N ASN A 80 -17.25 -2.73 5.13
CA ASN A 80 -17.04 -3.80 4.13
C ASN A 80 -16.76 -3.25 2.72
N ARG A 81 -16.31 -2.01 2.62
CA ARG A 81 -16.00 -1.40 1.34
C ARG A 81 -14.62 -1.84 0.86
N LEU A 82 -14.53 -2.08 -0.44
CA LEU A 82 -13.28 -2.44 -1.12
C LEU A 82 -12.89 -1.34 -2.09
N MET A 83 -11.59 -1.05 -2.17
CA MET A 83 -11.04 -0.20 -3.24
C MET A 83 -9.74 -0.82 -3.74
N VAL A 84 -9.45 -0.53 -5.01
CA VAL A 84 -8.21 -0.99 -5.63
C VAL A 84 -7.51 0.20 -6.26
N ALA A 85 -6.24 0.39 -5.92
CA ALA A 85 -5.36 1.29 -6.64
C ALA A 85 -4.75 0.49 -7.80
N ALA A 86 -5.33 0.62 -8.99
CA ALA A 86 -4.88 -0.12 -10.16
C ALA A 86 -3.45 0.30 -10.55
N PRO A 87 -2.62 -0.64 -11.08
CA PRO A 87 -1.22 -0.34 -11.36
C PRO A 87 -1.05 0.69 -12.48
N LEU A 88 -0.04 1.53 -12.33
CA LEU A 88 0.41 2.48 -13.35
C LEU A 88 -0.69 3.44 -13.82
N THR A 89 -1.62 3.80 -12.93
CA THR A 89 -2.74 4.68 -13.27
C THR A 89 -3.28 5.37 -12.03
N THR A 90 -4.24 6.26 -12.26
CA THR A 90 -5.01 6.91 -11.19
C THR A 90 -6.41 6.34 -11.18
N THR A 91 -6.85 5.88 -10.01
CA THR A 91 -8.21 5.39 -9.78
C THR A 91 -8.97 6.42 -8.96
N TYR A 92 -10.16 6.81 -9.41
CA TYR A 92 -10.99 7.79 -8.71
C TYR A 92 -12.07 7.06 -7.92
N VAL A 93 -12.18 7.40 -6.64
CA VAL A 93 -13.17 6.80 -5.74
C VAL A 93 -13.93 7.89 -5.00
N TRP A 94 -15.21 7.62 -4.69
CA TRP A 94 -16.03 8.50 -3.86
C TRP A 94 -16.00 7.97 -2.44
N MET A 95 -15.70 8.84 -1.48
CA MET A 95 -15.56 8.48 -0.07
C MET A 95 -16.26 9.50 0.82
N ASP A 96 -16.78 9.03 1.94
CA ASP A 96 -17.14 9.92 3.03
C ASP A 96 -15.85 10.41 3.71
N ASP A 97 -15.88 11.62 4.25
CA ASP A 97 -14.71 12.16 4.96
C ASP A 97 -14.31 11.25 6.12
N ALA A 98 -15.28 10.63 6.79
CA ALA A 98 -15.02 9.67 7.86
C ALA A 98 -14.26 8.44 7.37
N GLU A 99 -14.56 7.93 6.17
CA GLU A 99 -13.88 6.76 5.61
C GLU A 99 -12.38 6.98 5.42
N MET A 100 -11.96 8.21 5.12
CA MET A 100 -10.55 8.54 4.95
C MET A 100 -9.77 8.44 6.27
N LYS A 101 -10.46 8.51 7.40
CA LYS A 101 -9.88 8.43 8.74
C LYS A 101 -9.98 7.04 9.34
N HIS A 102 -10.73 6.14 8.70
CA HIS A 102 -10.81 4.74 9.16
C HIS A 102 -9.49 4.03 8.92
N THR A 103 -9.25 2.98 9.69
CA THR A 103 -8.14 2.08 9.45
C THR A 103 -8.57 1.02 8.45
N TRP A 104 -7.95 1.04 7.27
CA TRP A 104 -8.20 0.08 6.21
C TRP A 104 -7.12 -1.00 6.21
N LEU A 105 -7.51 -2.21 5.84
CA LEU A 105 -6.56 -3.31 5.64
C LEU A 105 -6.06 -3.27 4.20
N VAL A 106 -4.75 -3.44 4.02
CA VAL A 106 -4.18 -3.65 2.68
C VAL A 106 -4.14 -5.16 2.45
N ARG A 107 -5.12 -5.66 1.72
CA ARG A 107 -5.39 -7.10 1.63
C ARG A 107 -4.30 -7.90 0.95
N ASN A 108 -3.53 -7.30 0.08
CA ASN A 108 -2.42 -7.97 -0.58
C ASN A 108 -1.05 -7.62 0.02
N ILE A 109 -1.04 -7.12 1.26
CA ILE A 109 0.20 -6.94 2.03
C ILE A 109 0.04 -7.64 3.38
N TYR A 110 1.00 -8.54 3.67
CA TYR A 110 1.07 -9.23 4.96
C TYR A 110 2.32 -8.77 5.72
N ILE A 111 2.14 -8.40 6.98
CA ILE A 111 3.25 -8.07 7.89
C ILE A 111 3.56 -9.22 8.84
N ARG A 112 2.69 -10.22 8.88
CA ARG A 112 2.83 -11.53 9.54
C ARG A 112 2.00 -12.53 8.72
N PRO A 113 2.18 -13.84 8.90
CA PRO A 113 1.42 -14.83 8.13
C PRO A 113 -0.10 -14.65 8.17
N ASP A 114 -0.63 -14.12 9.27
CA ASP A 114 -2.07 -13.95 9.49
C ASP A 114 -2.49 -12.49 9.66
N LYS A 115 -1.63 -11.52 9.34
CA LYS A 115 -1.92 -10.11 9.58
C LYS A 115 -1.57 -9.23 8.39
N HIS A 116 -2.57 -8.47 7.93
CA HIS A 116 -2.38 -7.47 6.87
C HIS A 116 -1.80 -6.17 7.42
N LEU A 117 -1.16 -5.42 6.54
CA LEU A 117 -0.78 -4.04 6.82
C LEU A 117 -2.06 -3.21 6.97
N GLU A 118 -2.09 -2.34 7.97
CA GLU A 118 -3.16 -1.40 8.20
C GLU A 118 -2.71 0.01 7.82
N ILE A 119 -3.59 0.78 7.20
CA ILE A 119 -3.31 2.13 6.74
C ILE A 119 -4.56 3.00 6.82
N GLN A 120 -4.41 4.28 7.10
CA GLN A 120 -5.48 5.25 6.93
C GLN A 120 -5.29 5.94 5.58
N PRO A 121 -6.33 5.99 4.72
CA PRO A 121 -6.19 6.65 3.42
C PRO A 121 -5.71 8.10 3.52
N LEU A 122 -6.14 8.81 4.58
CA LEU A 122 -5.71 10.19 4.82
C LEU A 122 -4.19 10.30 4.96
N SER A 123 -3.52 9.27 5.49
CA SER A 123 -2.07 9.25 5.67
C SER A 123 -1.29 9.08 4.37
N LEU A 124 -1.96 8.73 3.27
CA LEU A 124 -1.37 8.62 1.95
C LEU A 124 -1.36 9.95 1.18
N GLN A 125 -1.91 11.02 1.76
CA GLN A 125 -1.84 12.36 1.20
C GLN A 125 -0.40 12.88 1.27
N ARG A 126 0.00 13.62 0.26
CA ARG A 126 1.27 14.34 0.26
C ARG A 126 1.07 15.79 0.63
#